data_da1796ec591125a97393eeee14be2423
#
_entry.id   da1796ec591125a97393eeee14be2423
#
_cell.length_a   1.000
_cell.length_b   1.000
_cell.length_c   1.000
_cell.angle_alpha   90.00
_cell.angle_beta   90.00
_cell.angle_gamma   90.00
#
_symmetry.space_group_name_H-M   'P 1'
#
loop_
_entity.id
_entity.type
_entity.pdbx_description
1 polymer ?
#
loop_
_entity_poly.entity_id
_entity_poly.type
_entity_poly.pdbx_seq_one_letter_code
_entity_poly.pdbx_strand_id
1 'polypeptide(L)'
;MRKSIISVYVLALLLVAFSAFGQEDRNRGIINSALIGLEYEVKAGFNIGGTAPLPLPVEIRDITGYNPTMAVAIEGNVTKWFDQEKRWGMRVGIRLDSKGMKTDANVKNYGMEIIGEGGERVKGNWTGYVKTKVKNTYLSFPVLATHQFNRRFCMNLGPYFAYMLEGDFSGNVYDGYLREGDPTGNKVVFADGKNAPYDFSKDLRRFQWGAQLGAEWRAFKHLNVCVDLTWGLNDIFRKDFDTI
;
A
#
# COMPACT_ATOMS: atom_id res chain seq x y z
N MET A 1 23.04 4.55 8.51
CA MET A 1 23.73 3.26 8.70
C MET A 1 22.82 2.14 9.25
N ARG A 2 21.85 2.35 10.17
CA ARG A 2 20.96 1.27 10.67
C ARG A 2 19.98 0.71 9.63
N LYS A 3 19.51 1.52 8.67
CA LYS A 3 18.53 1.12 7.65
C LYS A 3 19.09 0.16 6.59
N SER A 4 20.37 0.30 6.22
CA SER A 4 21.04 -0.60 5.28
C SER A 4 21.27 -2.00 5.84
N ILE A 5 21.43 -2.12 7.15
CA ILE A 5 21.69 -3.38 7.83
C ILE A 5 20.42 -4.26 7.82
N ILE A 6 19.24 -3.67 8.02
CA ILE A 6 17.96 -4.41 8.01
C ILE A 6 17.69 -4.98 6.61
N SER A 7 17.96 -4.22 5.54
CA SER A 7 17.79 -4.70 4.16
C SER A 7 18.72 -5.87 3.84
N VAL A 8 19.94 -5.88 4.36
CA VAL A 8 20.89 -6.98 4.17
C VAL A 8 20.45 -8.22 4.94
N TYR A 9 19.91 -8.08 6.17
CA TYR A 9 19.39 -9.21 6.93
C TYR A 9 18.14 -9.82 6.32
N VAL A 10 17.24 -9.03 5.77
CA VAL A 10 16.05 -9.52 5.04
C VAL A 10 16.46 -10.28 3.77
N LEU A 11 17.43 -9.77 3.02
CA LEU A 11 17.97 -10.46 1.85
C LEU A 11 18.71 -11.75 2.22
N ALA A 12 19.48 -11.74 3.31
CA ALA A 12 20.18 -12.92 3.85
C ALA A 12 19.18 -13.97 4.36
N LEU A 13 18.10 -13.57 5.04
CA LEU A 13 17.02 -14.46 5.47
C LEU A 13 16.27 -15.10 4.29
N LEU A 14 16.04 -14.36 3.23
CA LEU A 14 15.47 -14.90 1.97
C LEU A 14 16.42 -15.92 1.32
N LEU A 15 17.73 -15.66 1.30
CA LEU A 15 18.72 -16.59 0.75
C LEU A 15 18.90 -17.86 1.62
N VAL A 16 18.80 -17.73 2.94
CA VAL A 16 18.85 -18.89 3.88
C VAL A 16 17.59 -19.74 3.77
N ALA A 17 16.41 -19.14 3.52
CA ALA A 17 15.18 -19.89 3.29
C ALA A 17 15.28 -20.78 2.04
N PHE A 18 16.01 -20.34 0.99
CA PHE A 18 16.26 -21.17 -0.20
C PHE A 18 17.26 -22.31 0.03
N SER A 19 18.17 -22.20 0.97
CA SER A 19 19.17 -23.26 1.27
C SER A 19 18.70 -24.29 2.31
N ALA A 20 17.64 -24.00 3.08
CA ALA A 20 17.08 -24.94 4.06
C ALA A 20 16.28 -26.11 3.45
N PHE A 21 16.05 -26.10 2.13
CA PHE A 21 15.36 -27.20 1.41
C PHE A 21 16.27 -28.36 0.99
N GLY A 22 17.51 -28.40 1.46
CA GLY A 22 18.55 -29.38 1.04
C GLY A 22 18.91 -30.42 2.07
N GLN A 23 18.08 -30.79 3.06
CA GLN A 23 18.44 -31.85 4.01
C GLN A 23 17.45 -33.02 4.03
N GLU A 24 18.06 -34.19 3.91
CA GLU A 24 17.56 -35.53 3.62
C GLU A 24 16.68 -36.18 4.69
N ASP A 25 15.71 -36.94 4.14
CA ASP A 25 15.24 -38.30 4.46
C ASP A 25 14.36 -38.59 5.68
N ARG A 26 13.18 -39.02 5.37
CA ARG A 26 12.30 -40.12 5.86
C ARG A 26 10.81 -39.85 5.83
N ASN A 27 10.34 -38.64 5.60
CA ASN A 27 8.92 -38.36 5.32
C ASN A 27 8.73 -37.83 3.90
N ARG A 28 9.52 -38.32 2.94
CA ARG A 28 9.56 -37.87 1.55
C ARG A 28 8.23 -38.02 0.81
N GLY A 29 7.34 -38.90 1.23
CA GLY A 29 6.08 -39.14 0.51
C GLY A 29 5.12 -37.94 0.53
N ILE A 30 4.82 -37.40 1.70
CA ILE A 30 3.83 -36.31 1.85
C ILE A 30 4.44 -34.96 1.43
N ILE A 31 5.67 -34.68 1.88
CA ILE A 31 6.35 -33.42 1.55
C ILE A 31 6.68 -33.36 0.05
N ASN A 32 7.21 -34.41 -0.54
CA ASN A 32 7.49 -34.45 -1.97
C ASN A 32 6.21 -34.33 -2.81
N SER A 33 5.11 -34.98 -2.43
CA SER A 33 3.83 -34.82 -3.15
C SER A 33 3.28 -33.41 -3.04
N ALA A 34 3.53 -32.73 -1.91
CA ALA A 34 3.16 -31.32 -1.73
C ALA A 34 4.04 -30.38 -2.58
N LEU A 35 5.32 -30.71 -2.78
CA LEU A 35 6.28 -29.90 -3.53
C LEU A 35 6.26 -30.17 -5.05
N ILE A 36 5.75 -31.34 -5.48
CA ILE A 36 5.61 -31.65 -6.91
C ILE A 36 4.59 -30.71 -7.55
N GLY A 37 4.94 -30.11 -8.69
CA GLY A 37 4.07 -29.21 -9.45
C GLY A 37 3.99 -27.79 -8.90
N LEU A 38 4.93 -27.36 -8.08
CA LEU A 38 5.12 -25.96 -7.72
C LEU A 38 5.73 -25.20 -8.90
N GLU A 39 5.19 -24.02 -9.13
CA GLU A 39 5.70 -23.07 -10.12
C GLU A 39 6.14 -21.80 -9.38
N TYR A 40 7.36 -21.35 -9.64
CA TYR A 40 7.95 -20.17 -9.00
C TYR A 40 7.97 -19.02 -10.01
N GLU A 41 7.61 -17.85 -9.54
CA GLU A 41 7.57 -16.63 -10.35
C GLU A 41 8.16 -15.45 -9.54
N VAL A 42 8.91 -14.60 -10.23
CA VAL A 42 9.35 -13.30 -9.69
C VAL A 42 8.77 -12.22 -10.57
N LYS A 43 8.09 -11.25 -9.93
CA LYS A 43 7.53 -10.07 -10.60
C LYS A 43 8.31 -8.83 -10.16
N ALA A 44 8.56 -7.94 -11.09
CA ALA A 44 9.02 -6.59 -10.84
C ALA A 44 8.16 -5.61 -11.63
N GLY A 45 7.78 -4.51 -11.01
CA GLY A 45 6.89 -3.57 -11.64
C GLY A 45 6.78 -2.23 -10.91
N PHE A 46 5.81 -1.45 -11.34
CA PHE A 46 5.53 -0.14 -10.76
C PHE A 46 4.10 -0.10 -10.26
N ASN A 47 3.92 0.49 -9.07
CA ASN A 47 2.61 0.81 -8.54
C ASN A 47 2.19 2.21 -8.98
N ILE A 48 0.96 2.29 -9.44
CA ILE A 48 0.26 3.55 -9.71
C ILE A 48 -1.00 3.50 -8.87
N GLY A 49 -1.12 4.38 -7.89
CA GLY A 49 -2.28 4.35 -7.02
C GLY A 49 -2.23 5.45 -5.98
N GLY A 50 -3.25 5.47 -5.15
CA GLY A 50 -3.39 6.45 -4.09
C GLY A 50 -4.19 5.88 -2.93
N THR A 51 -4.33 6.70 -1.93
CA THR A 51 -5.17 6.46 -0.78
C THR A 51 -6.23 7.54 -0.74
N ALA A 52 -7.48 7.15 -0.88
CA ALA A 52 -8.63 8.04 -0.74
C ALA A 52 -9.64 7.37 0.18
N PRO A 53 -10.27 8.10 1.11
CA PRO A 53 -11.43 7.61 1.81
C PRO A 53 -12.58 7.42 0.82
N LEU A 54 -13.33 6.32 0.95
CA LEU A 54 -14.51 6.05 0.15
C LEU A 54 -15.72 5.78 1.07
N PRO A 55 -16.82 6.53 0.96
CA PRO A 55 -17.00 7.70 0.07
C PRO A 55 -16.13 8.89 0.46
N LEU A 56 -15.88 9.79 -0.49
CA LEU A 56 -15.15 11.04 -0.19
C LEU A 56 -15.92 11.84 0.86
N PRO A 57 -15.23 12.33 1.92
CA PRO A 57 -15.85 13.20 2.91
C PRO A 57 -16.47 14.45 2.27
N VAL A 58 -17.61 14.86 2.81
CA VAL A 58 -18.36 16.04 2.31
C VAL A 58 -17.58 17.36 2.48
N GLU A 59 -16.60 17.35 3.33
CA GLU A 59 -15.66 18.46 3.60
C GLU A 59 -14.72 18.70 2.41
N ILE A 60 -14.42 17.68 1.61
CA ILE A 60 -13.62 17.79 0.39
C ILE A 60 -14.52 18.32 -0.72
N ARG A 61 -14.29 19.56 -1.14
CA ARG A 61 -15.12 20.25 -2.13
C ARG A 61 -14.65 20.01 -3.55
N ASP A 62 -13.33 19.97 -3.73
CA ASP A 62 -12.73 19.78 -5.04
C ASP A 62 -11.32 19.21 -4.89
N ILE A 63 -10.95 18.31 -5.81
CA ILE A 63 -9.57 17.81 -5.94
C ILE A 63 -8.96 18.55 -7.12
N THR A 64 -8.15 19.56 -6.83
CA THR A 64 -7.53 20.42 -7.83
C THR A 64 -6.29 19.85 -8.48
N GLY A 65 -5.68 18.85 -7.84
CA GLY A 65 -4.50 18.16 -8.36
C GLY A 65 -4.36 16.74 -7.81
N TYR A 66 -4.00 15.81 -8.70
CA TYR A 66 -3.66 14.45 -8.32
C TYR A 66 -2.44 13.98 -9.12
N ASN A 67 -1.41 13.55 -8.42
CA ASN A 67 -0.20 13.01 -9.01
C ASN A 67 0.15 11.68 -8.32
N PRO A 68 -0.14 10.53 -8.96
CA PRO A 68 0.29 9.24 -8.46
C PRO A 68 1.81 9.15 -8.58
N THR A 69 2.48 8.96 -7.47
CA THR A 69 3.93 8.75 -7.46
C THR A 69 4.19 7.32 -7.91
N MET A 70 4.90 7.15 -9.02
CA MET A 70 5.38 5.84 -9.46
C MET A 70 6.31 5.26 -8.39
N ALA A 71 5.99 4.09 -7.91
CA ALA A 71 6.76 3.40 -6.89
C ALA A 71 7.04 1.96 -7.33
N VAL A 72 8.23 1.48 -7.03
CA VAL A 72 8.68 0.13 -7.42
C VAL A 72 8.03 -0.93 -6.54
N ALA A 73 7.69 -2.07 -7.15
CA ALA A 73 7.25 -3.28 -6.48
C ALA A 73 8.07 -4.48 -6.95
N ILE A 74 8.40 -5.36 -6.01
CA ILE A 74 9.03 -6.65 -6.27
C ILE A 74 8.22 -7.71 -5.52
N GLU A 75 7.90 -8.81 -6.19
CA GLU A 75 7.09 -9.89 -5.66
C GLU A 75 7.66 -11.24 -6.05
N GLY A 76 7.75 -12.16 -5.08
CA GLY A 76 8.06 -13.58 -5.31
C GLY A 76 6.81 -14.41 -5.05
N ASN A 77 6.46 -15.28 -5.97
CA ASN A 77 5.26 -16.12 -5.93
C ASN A 77 5.59 -17.60 -6.03
N VAL A 78 4.77 -18.40 -5.37
CA VAL A 78 4.72 -19.85 -5.53
C VAL A 78 3.29 -20.24 -5.85
N THR A 79 3.09 -20.92 -6.96
CA THR A 79 1.78 -21.43 -7.39
C THR A 79 1.76 -22.94 -7.30
N LYS A 80 0.75 -23.50 -6.63
CA LYS A 80 0.42 -24.93 -6.63
C LYS A 80 -0.77 -25.16 -7.54
N TRP A 81 -0.56 -25.95 -8.59
CA TRP A 81 -1.63 -26.38 -9.48
C TRP A 81 -2.31 -27.63 -8.92
N PHE A 82 -3.66 -27.69 -8.99
CA PHE A 82 -4.45 -28.79 -8.47
C PHE A 82 -4.70 -29.89 -9.49
N ASP A 83 -4.63 -29.53 -10.77
CA ASP A 83 -4.85 -30.43 -11.89
C ASP A 83 -3.61 -30.53 -12.82
N GLN A 84 -3.51 -31.64 -13.55
CA GLN A 84 -2.41 -31.86 -14.49
C GLN A 84 -2.44 -30.90 -15.69
N GLU A 85 -3.63 -30.41 -16.03
CA GLU A 85 -3.83 -29.44 -17.12
C GLU A 85 -3.49 -28.00 -16.69
N LYS A 86 -3.16 -27.80 -15.40
CA LYS A 86 -2.84 -26.49 -14.80
C LYS A 86 -3.95 -25.45 -15.00
N ARG A 87 -5.21 -25.88 -14.88
CA ARG A 87 -6.34 -24.96 -15.01
C ARG A 87 -6.61 -24.17 -13.73
N TRP A 88 -6.56 -24.84 -12.58
CA TRP A 88 -6.80 -24.24 -11.28
C TRP A 88 -5.64 -24.45 -10.34
N GLY A 89 -5.31 -23.42 -9.60
CA GLY A 89 -4.25 -23.44 -8.61
C GLY A 89 -4.47 -22.45 -7.48
N MET A 90 -3.59 -22.51 -6.53
CA MET A 90 -3.46 -21.53 -5.46
C MET A 90 -2.07 -20.92 -5.53
N ARG A 91 -2.01 -19.61 -5.48
CA ARG A 91 -0.78 -18.82 -5.45
C ARG A 91 -0.63 -18.14 -4.10
N VAL A 92 0.55 -18.21 -3.54
CA VAL A 92 0.95 -17.44 -2.39
C VAL A 92 2.22 -16.66 -2.73
N GLY A 93 2.34 -15.46 -2.19
CA GLY A 93 3.47 -14.60 -2.50
C GLY A 93 3.94 -13.76 -1.34
N ILE A 94 5.10 -13.16 -1.55
CA ILE A 94 5.67 -12.10 -0.70
C ILE A 94 6.01 -10.94 -1.61
N ARG A 95 5.43 -9.77 -1.33
CA ARG A 95 5.63 -8.56 -2.11
C ARG A 95 6.14 -7.43 -1.24
N LEU A 96 7.21 -6.79 -1.67
CA LEU A 96 7.67 -5.51 -1.15
C LEU A 96 7.23 -4.44 -2.14
N ASP A 97 6.33 -3.58 -1.71
CA ASP A 97 5.79 -2.53 -2.57
C ASP A 97 5.70 -1.19 -1.84
N SER A 98 5.86 -0.13 -2.59
CA SER A 98 5.62 1.23 -2.13
C SER A 98 4.42 1.82 -2.86
N LYS A 99 3.62 2.59 -2.15
CA LYS A 99 2.47 3.32 -2.68
C LYS A 99 2.60 4.78 -2.31
N GLY A 100 2.43 5.65 -3.27
CA GLY A 100 2.57 7.08 -3.02
C GLY A 100 1.68 7.92 -3.92
N MET A 101 1.26 9.06 -3.39
CA MET A 101 0.52 10.08 -4.13
C MET A 101 0.82 11.47 -3.57
N LYS A 102 0.58 12.46 -4.42
CA LYS A 102 0.45 13.86 -4.02
C LYS A 102 -0.91 14.35 -4.48
N THR A 103 -1.63 15.03 -3.61
CA THR A 103 -2.97 15.53 -3.89
C THR A 103 -3.08 16.96 -3.43
N ASP A 104 -3.68 17.80 -4.25
CA ASP A 104 -4.08 19.15 -3.92
C ASP A 104 -5.62 19.18 -3.90
N ALA A 105 -6.21 19.66 -2.82
CA ALA A 105 -7.64 19.70 -2.64
C ALA A 105 -8.10 21.01 -2.00
N ASN A 106 -9.32 21.43 -2.32
CA ASN A 106 -10.02 22.48 -1.61
C ASN A 106 -10.99 21.85 -0.62
N VAL A 107 -10.90 22.24 0.65
CA VAL A 107 -11.71 21.68 1.72
C VAL A 107 -12.44 22.79 2.49
N LYS A 108 -13.57 22.42 3.09
CA LYS A 108 -14.35 23.32 3.93
C LYS A 108 -14.74 22.62 5.22
N ASN A 109 -14.40 23.27 6.34
CA ASN A 109 -14.70 22.76 7.68
C ASN A 109 -14.09 21.37 7.96
N TYR A 110 -12.89 21.15 7.44
CA TYR A 110 -12.17 19.88 7.52
C TYR A 110 -11.41 19.79 8.85
N GLY A 111 -11.77 18.81 9.68
CA GLY A 111 -11.09 18.58 10.95
C GLY A 111 -9.63 18.23 10.72
N MET A 112 -8.71 18.95 11.36
CA MET A 112 -7.28 18.67 11.24
C MET A 112 -6.47 19.27 12.39
N GLU A 113 -5.24 18.82 12.48
CA GLU A 113 -4.23 19.33 13.39
C GLU A 113 -3.06 19.89 12.58
N ILE A 114 -2.77 21.16 12.74
CA ILE A 114 -1.64 21.83 12.08
C ILE A 114 -0.51 22.11 13.09
N ILE A 115 0.70 22.28 12.58
CA ILE A 115 1.86 22.66 13.39
C ILE A 115 2.10 24.14 13.18
N GLY A 116 1.96 24.93 14.27
CA GLY A 116 2.21 26.37 14.26
C GLY A 116 3.69 26.74 14.15
N GLU A 117 3.98 28.02 13.98
CA GLU A 117 5.36 28.55 13.82
C GLU A 117 6.28 28.24 15.02
N GLY A 118 5.71 28.11 16.23
CA GLY A 118 6.42 27.72 17.46
C GLY A 118 6.56 26.21 17.67
N GLY A 119 6.03 25.39 16.74
CA GLY A 119 6.02 23.92 16.88
C GLY A 119 4.85 23.39 17.71
N GLU A 120 3.97 24.26 18.19
CA GLU A 120 2.73 23.87 18.86
C GLU A 120 1.76 23.22 17.87
N ARG A 121 1.01 22.24 18.36
CA ARG A 121 -0.05 21.57 17.59
C ARG A 121 -1.38 22.23 17.87
N VAL A 122 -2.02 22.72 16.84
CA VAL A 122 -3.32 23.39 16.93
C VAL A 122 -4.36 22.55 16.20
N LYS A 123 -5.30 21.99 16.97
CA LYS A 123 -6.43 21.21 16.44
C LYS A 123 -7.59 22.16 16.13
N GLY A 124 -8.25 21.96 15.01
CA GLY A 124 -9.39 22.80 14.61
C GLY A 124 -9.97 22.40 13.27
N ASN A 125 -10.81 23.29 12.73
CA ASN A 125 -11.51 23.11 11.47
C ASN A 125 -10.91 24.02 10.39
N TRP A 126 -10.30 23.38 9.38
CA TRP A 126 -9.68 24.08 8.26
C TRP A 126 -10.66 24.36 7.13
N THR A 127 -10.56 25.53 6.55
CA THR A 127 -11.22 25.88 5.28
C THR A 127 -10.21 26.57 4.38
N GLY A 128 -9.96 25.99 3.20
CA GLY A 128 -8.97 26.48 2.26
C GLY A 128 -8.32 25.32 1.50
N TYR A 129 -7.11 25.51 1.03
CA TYR A 129 -6.38 24.50 0.25
C TYR A 129 -5.51 23.62 1.14
N VAL A 130 -5.44 22.35 0.75
CA VAL A 130 -4.65 21.32 1.43
C VAL A 130 -3.82 20.61 0.39
N LYS A 131 -2.51 20.55 0.61
CA LYS A 131 -1.57 19.75 -0.19
C LYS A 131 -1.14 18.54 0.65
N THR A 132 -1.44 17.34 0.18
CA THR A 132 -1.15 16.09 0.87
C THR A 132 -0.10 15.30 0.10
N LYS A 133 0.85 14.74 0.82
CA LYS A 133 1.84 13.78 0.31
C LYS A 133 1.74 12.51 1.12
N VAL A 134 1.53 11.39 0.43
CA VAL A 134 1.52 10.06 1.02
C VAL A 134 2.63 9.23 0.40
N LYS A 135 3.38 8.50 1.23
CA LYS A 135 4.37 7.53 0.80
C LYS A 135 4.44 6.39 1.82
N ASN A 136 3.86 5.27 1.48
CA ASN A 136 3.79 4.10 2.34
C ASN A 136 4.49 2.92 1.70
N THR A 137 5.32 2.21 2.47
CA THR A 137 6.02 0.99 2.04
C THR A 137 5.46 -0.19 2.83
N TYR A 138 5.07 -1.25 2.11
CA TYR A 138 4.43 -2.43 2.66
C TYR A 138 5.20 -3.70 2.36
N LEU A 139 5.16 -4.63 3.30
CA LEU A 139 5.42 -6.04 3.07
C LEU A 139 4.06 -6.74 2.98
N SER A 140 3.73 -7.25 1.81
CA SER A 140 2.41 -7.78 1.48
C SER A 140 2.48 -9.29 1.21
N PHE A 141 1.42 -10.01 1.58
CA PHE A 141 1.28 -11.45 1.45
C PHE A 141 -0.02 -11.74 0.69
N PRO A 142 0.01 -11.82 -0.65
CA PRO A 142 -1.14 -12.23 -1.43
C PRO A 142 -1.38 -13.75 -1.30
N VAL A 143 -2.68 -14.14 -1.22
CA VAL A 143 -3.15 -15.52 -1.25
C VAL A 143 -4.26 -15.59 -2.29
N LEU A 144 -3.97 -16.13 -3.46
CA LEU A 144 -4.80 -15.97 -4.64
C LEU A 144 -5.22 -17.33 -5.21
N ALA A 145 -6.49 -17.46 -5.55
CA ALA A 145 -6.94 -18.48 -6.48
C ALA A 145 -6.48 -18.09 -7.89
N THR A 146 -5.89 -19.03 -8.59
CA THR A 146 -5.33 -18.83 -9.93
C THR A 146 -6.09 -19.69 -10.92
N HIS A 147 -6.54 -19.08 -12.02
CA HIS A 147 -7.21 -19.78 -13.10
C HIS A 147 -6.53 -19.50 -14.44
N GLN A 148 -6.08 -20.54 -15.10
CA GLN A 148 -5.46 -20.48 -16.42
C GLN A 148 -6.51 -20.75 -17.50
N PHE A 149 -6.94 -19.73 -18.24
CA PHE A 149 -7.93 -19.85 -19.32
C PHE A 149 -7.36 -20.54 -20.56
N ASN A 150 -6.12 -20.23 -20.86
CA ASN A 150 -5.38 -20.85 -21.98
C ASN A 150 -3.87 -20.77 -21.70
N ARG A 151 -3.06 -21.28 -22.63
CA ARG A 151 -1.58 -21.33 -22.48
C ARG A 151 -0.92 -19.95 -22.30
N ARG A 152 -1.62 -18.87 -22.59
CA ARG A 152 -1.06 -17.50 -22.54
C ARG A 152 -1.72 -16.60 -21.52
N PHE A 153 -2.93 -16.90 -21.06
CA PHE A 153 -3.69 -16.00 -20.21
C PHE A 153 -4.11 -16.68 -18.91
N CYS A 154 -3.77 -16.03 -17.81
CA CYS A 154 -4.08 -16.44 -16.44
C CYS A 154 -4.69 -15.28 -15.65
N MET A 155 -5.62 -15.59 -14.76
CA MET A 155 -6.16 -14.64 -13.80
C MET A 155 -5.97 -15.12 -12.38
N ASN A 156 -5.79 -14.17 -11.48
CA ASN A 156 -5.57 -14.40 -10.07
C ASN A 156 -6.57 -13.55 -9.27
N LEU A 157 -7.22 -14.13 -8.28
CA LEU A 157 -8.16 -13.41 -7.42
C LEU A 157 -8.05 -13.92 -5.99
N GLY A 158 -8.02 -13.04 -5.02
CA GLY A 158 -8.04 -13.41 -3.62
C GLY A 158 -7.70 -12.28 -2.67
N PRO A 159 -7.63 -12.57 -1.36
CA PRO A 159 -7.19 -11.61 -0.37
C PRO A 159 -5.68 -11.38 -0.41
N TYR A 160 -5.29 -10.20 0.07
CA TYR A 160 -3.91 -9.92 0.47
C TYR A 160 -3.88 -9.32 1.87
N PHE A 161 -2.79 -9.57 2.56
CA PHE A 161 -2.49 -9.02 3.88
C PHE A 161 -1.20 -8.22 3.76
N ALA A 162 -1.14 -7.05 4.37
CA ALA A 162 0.02 -6.17 4.25
C ALA A 162 0.39 -5.57 5.61
N TYR A 163 1.68 -5.49 5.87
CA TYR A 163 2.24 -4.82 7.02
C TYR A 163 3.06 -3.63 6.57
N MET A 164 2.73 -2.44 7.10
CA MET A 164 3.42 -1.20 6.79
C MET A 164 4.78 -1.17 7.48
N LEU A 165 5.83 -1.10 6.69
CA LEU A 165 7.21 -0.97 7.16
C LEU A 165 7.56 0.51 7.41
N GLU A 166 7.18 1.38 6.47
CA GLU A 166 7.36 2.83 6.55
C GLU A 166 6.09 3.51 6.06
N GLY A 167 5.67 4.58 6.75
CA GLY A 167 4.52 5.39 6.38
C GLY A 167 4.83 6.87 6.55
N ASP A 168 4.49 7.67 5.56
CA ASP A 168 4.53 9.13 5.56
C ASP A 168 3.19 9.64 5.05
N PHE A 169 2.47 10.35 5.90
CA PHE A 169 1.26 11.08 5.56
C PHE A 169 1.39 12.48 6.08
N SER A 170 1.89 13.36 5.25
CA SER A 170 2.24 14.73 5.60
C SER A 170 1.76 15.71 4.55
N GLY A 171 1.76 17.00 4.88
CA GLY A 171 1.38 18.01 3.93
C GLY A 171 1.43 19.41 4.48
N ASN A 172 0.81 20.32 3.73
CA ASN A 172 0.70 21.73 4.10
C ASN A 172 -0.71 22.23 3.80
N VAL A 173 -1.17 23.15 4.63
CA VAL A 173 -2.38 23.95 4.39
C VAL A 173 -1.97 25.36 3.97
N TYR A 174 -2.72 25.98 3.07
CA TYR A 174 -2.43 27.33 2.56
C TYR A 174 -3.70 28.01 2.02
N ASP A 175 -3.65 29.30 1.86
CA ASP A 175 -4.74 30.14 1.34
C ASP A 175 -6.10 29.81 1.98
N GLY A 176 -6.18 29.97 3.30
CA GLY A 176 -7.36 29.62 4.04
C GLY A 176 -7.33 30.11 5.48
N TYR A 177 -8.14 29.49 6.31
CA TYR A 177 -8.19 29.76 7.74
C TYR A 177 -8.49 28.51 8.56
N LEU A 178 -7.93 28.48 9.77
CA LEU A 178 -8.26 27.51 10.81
C LEU A 178 -9.20 28.16 11.82
N ARG A 179 -10.24 27.43 12.24
CA ARG A 179 -11.00 27.73 13.45
C ARG A 179 -10.55 26.80 14.55
N GLU A 180 -10.04 27.36 15.63
CA GLU A 180 -9.47 26.61 16.75
C GLU A 180 -10.57 25.88 17.53
N GLY A 181 -10.35 24.60 17.79
CA GLY A 181 -11.24 23.73 18.55
C GLY A 181 -12.49 23.33 17.79
N ASP A 182 -13.45 24.22 17.63
CA ASP A 182 -14.73 23.95 16.98
C ASP A 182 -15.01 24.88 15.77
N PRO A 183 -16.07 24.63 14.96
CA PRO A 183 -16.37 25.44 13.78
C PRO A 183 -16.71 26.93 14.07
N THR A 184 -16.93 27.30 15.31
CA THR A 184 -17.22 28.66 15.75
C THR A 184 -16.06 29.33 16.48
N GLY A 185 -14.96 28.59 16.71
CA GLY A 185 -13.79 29.05 17.44
C GLY A 185 -13.01 30.18 16.78
N ASN A 186 -11.95 30.63 17.43
CA ASN A 186 -11.11 31.71 16.94
C ASN A 186 -10.60 31.44 15.54
N LYS A 187 -10.64 32.45 14.68
CA LYS A 187 -10.25 32.36 13.29
C LYS A 187 -8.80 32.81 13.11
N VAL A 188 -7.91 31.85 12.74
CA VAL A 188 -6.54 32.13 12.35
C VAL A 188 -6.45 32.07 10.84
N VAL A 189 -6.06 33.20 10.21
CA VAL A 189 -6.03 33.33 8.75
C VAL A 189 -4.62 33.08 8.22
N PHE A 190 -4.53 32.26 7.18
CA PHE A 190 -3.32 31.96 6.43
C PHE A 190 -3.47 32.52 5.00
N ALA A 191 -3.02 33.76 4.82
CA ALA A 191 -3.01 34.45 3.54
C ALA A 191 -1.58 34.86 3.17
N ASP A 192 -1.36 35.41 1.98
CA ASP A 192 -0.10 35.98 1.53
C ASP A 192 1.10 35.00 1.55
N GLY A 193 0.84 33.74 1.15
CA GLY A 193 1.88 32.71 1.08
C GLY A 193 2.22 32.03 2.41
N LYS A 194 1.51 32.37 3.50
CA LYS A 194 1.63 31.63 4.77
C LYS A 194 1.07 30.24 4.62
N ASN A 195 1.83 29.27 5.09
CA ASN A 195 1.42 27.87 5.14
C ASN A 195 1.68 27.28 6.52
N ALA A 196 0.99 26.20 6.87
CA ALA A 196 1.28 25.44 8.07
C ALA A 196 1.41 23.96 7.69
N PRO A 197 2.46 23.28 8.16
CA PRO A 197 2.62 21.85 7.93
C PRO A 197 1.70 21.05 8.86
N TYR A 198 1.36 19.83 8.42
CA TYR A 198 0.74 18.80 9.23
C TYR A 198 1.38 17.45 8.99
N ASP A 199 1.33 16.56 9.98
CA ASP A 199 1.93 15.24 9.92
C ASP A 199 1.09 14.23 10.72
N PHE A 200 0.46 13.30 10.00
CA PHE A 200 -0.35 12.20 10.54
C PHE A 200 0.32 10.83 10.35
N SER A 201 1.63 10.80 10.08
CA SER A 201 2.37 9.57 9.84
C SER A 201 2.32 8.61 11.03
N LYS A 202 2.20 9.12 12.25
CA LYS A 202 2.13 8.32 13.50
C LYS A 202 0.77 7.65 13.69
N ASP A 203 -0.27 8.17 13.05
CA ASP A 203 -1.65 7.71 13.20
C ASP A 203 -2.04 6.68 12.15
N LEU A 204 -1.11 6.36 11.25
CA LEU A 204 -1.29 5.33 10.24
C LEU A 204 -1.38 3.94 10.87
N ARG A 205 -2.32 3.15 10.35
CA ARG A 205 -2.50 1.75 10.72
C ARG A 205 -1.43 0.89 10.06
N ARG A 206 -0.73 0.09 10.82
CA ARG A 206 0.35 -0.77 10.31
C ARG A 206 -0.15 -1.99 9.56
N PHE A 207 -1.29 -2.55 9.97
CA PHE A 207 -1.84 -3.73 9.32
C PHE A 207 -2.97 -3.35 8.37
N GLN A 208 -2.86 -3.81 7.14
CA GLN A 208 -3.88 -3.63 6.10
C GLN A 208 -4.22 -4.98 5.47
N TRP A 209 -5.44 -5.09 4.97
CA TRP A 209 -5.90 -6.23 4.21
C TRP A 209 -6.87 -5.76 3.13
N GLY A 210 -7.04 -6.60 2.13
CA GLY A 210 -7.90 -6.25 1.02
C GLY A 210 -8.04 -7.37 0.00
N ALA A 211 -8.57 -7.02 -1.16
CA ALA A 211 -8.73 -7.91 -2.30
C ALA A 211 -7.72 -7.54 -3.40
N GLN A 212 -7.24 -8.57 -4.10
CA GLN A 212 -6.37 -8.44 -5.26
C GLN A 212 -6.97 -9.20 -6.44
N LEU A 213 -7.00 -8.57 -7.59
CA LEU A 213 -7.32 -9.15 -8.89
C LEU A 213 -6.11 -8.96 -9.79
N GLY A 214 -5.57 -10.04 -10.34
CA GLY A 214 -4.44 -10.04 -11.26
C GLY A 214 -4.78 -10.64 -12.60
N ALA A 215 -4.19 -10.12 -13.66
CA ALA A 215 -4.21 -10.69 -14.99
C ALA A 215 -2.78 -10.82 -15.51
N GLU A 216 -2.45 -11.97 -16.08
CA GLU A 216 -1.12 -12.28 -16.58
C GLU A 216 -1.22 -12.77 -18.02
N TRP A 217 -0.42 -12.18 -18.86
CA TRP A 217 -0.28 -12.58 -20.24
C TRP A 217 1.15 -13.07 -20.52
N ARG A 218 1.28 -14.33 -20.92
CA ARG A 218 2.56 -14.93 -21.29
C ARG A 218 2.99 -14.42 -22.66
N ALA A 219 3.88 -13.43 -22.64
CA ALA A 219 4.46 -12.86 -23.87
C ALA A 219 5.48 -13.81 -24.51
N PHE A 220 6.36 -14.42 -23.69
CA PHE A 220 7.37 -15.39 -24.10
C PHE A 220 7.41 -16.56 -23.12
N LYS A 221 8.26 -17.57 -23.42
CA LYS A 221 8.36 -18.82 -22.62
C LYS A 221 8.61 -18.55 -21.13
N HIS A 222 9.38 -17.53 -20.81
CA HIS A 222 9.79 -17.19 -19.44
C HIS A 222 9.49 -15.73 -19.05
N LEU A 223 8.64 -15.05 -19.82
CA LEU A 223 8.28 -13.65 -19.56
C LEU A 223 6.78 -13.47 -19.62
N ASN A 224 6.21 -13.00 -18.52
CA ASN A 224 4.81 -12.62 -18.41
C ASN A 224 4.70 -11.10 -18.26
N VAL A 225 3.66 -10.53 -18.85
CA VAL A 225 3.20 -9.16 -18.58
C VAL A 225 2.03 -9.26 -17.61
N CYS A 226 2.11 -8.56 -16.48
CA CYS A 226 1.16 -8.67 -15.40
C CYS A 226 0.52 -7.31 -15.10
N VAL A 227 -0.76 -7.33 -14.79
CA VAL A 227 -1.51 -6.18 -14.26
C VAL A 227 -2.24 -6.64 -13.02
N ASP A 228 -1.96 -6.02 -11.88
CA ASP A 228 -2.56 -6.33 -10.60
C ASP A 228 -3.34 -5.12 -10.07
N LEU A 229 -4.61 -5.31 -9.74
CA LEU A 229 -5.45 -4.35 -9.03
C LEU A 229 -5.54 -4.77 -7.57
N THR A 230 -5.21 -3.87 -6.66
CA THR A 230 -5.32 -4.10 -5.21
C THR A 230 -6.28 -3.10 -4.59
N TRP A 231 -7.22 -3.57 -3.79
CA TRP A 231 -8.19 -2.76 -3.07
C TRP A 231 -8.10 -3.03 -1.58
N GLY A 232 -7.71 -2.00 -0.80
CA GLY A 232 -7.74 -2.05 0.66
C GLY A 232 -9.17 -1.98 1.18
N LEU A 233 -9.50 -2.85 2.13
CA LEU A 233 -10.84 -2.96 2.72
C LEU A 233 -10.91 -2.42 4.15
N ASN A 234 -9.81 -1.95 4.70
CA ASN A 234 -9.76 -1.30 6.00
C ASN A 234 -9.17 0.09 5.91
N ASP A 235 -9.53 0.94 6.87
CA ASP A 235 -9.04 2.29 6.97
C ASP A 235 -7.52 2.34 7.12
N ILE A 236 -6.92 3.37 6.54
CA ILE A 236 -5.48 3.60 6.63
C ILE A 236 -5.05 4.19 7.97
N PHE A 237 -5.95 4.90 8.64
CA PHE A 237 -5.73 5.46 9.97
C PHE A 237 -6.18 4.51 11.08
N ARG A 238 -5.63 4.70 12.26
CA ARG A 238 -6.03 3.98 13.46
C ARG A 238 -7.43 4.41 13.89
N LYS A 239 -8.14 3.53 14.62
CA LYS A 239 -9.51 3.80 15.06
C LYS A 239 -9.64 4.95 16.07
N ASP A 240 -8.56 5.26 16.76
CA ASP A 240 -8.45 6.34 17.72
C ASP A 240 -8.11 7.71 17.08
N PHE A 241 -7.95 7.73 15.75
CA PHE A 241 -7.73 8.94 14.98
C PHE A 241 -9.09 9.58 14.65
N ASP A 242 -9.40 10.68 15.31
CA ASP A 242 -10.66 11.41 15.20
C ASP A 242 -10.50 12.81 14.56
N THR A 243 -9.40 13.03 13.89
CA THR A 243 -9.04 14.34 13.33
C THR A 243 -9.60 14.57 11.93
N ILE A 244 -10.07 13.51 11.26
CA ILE A 244 -10.65 13.56 9.90
C ILE A 244 -12.03 12.90 9.91
#